data_5d79164f1d9d026135646a124c5e97c2
#
_entry.id   5d79164f1d9d026135646a124c5e97c2
#
_cell.length_a   1.000
_cell.length_b   1.000
_cell.length_c   1.000
_cell.angle_alpha   90.00
_cell.angle_beta   90.00
_cell.angle_gamma   90.00
#
_symmetry.space_group_name_H-M   'P 1'
#
loop_
_entity.id
_entity.type
_entity.pdbx_description
1 polymer ?
#
loop_
_entity_poly.entity_id
_entity_poly.type
_entity_poly.pdbx_seq_one_letter_code
_entity_poly.pdbx_strand_id
1 'polypeptide(L)'
;AGLEIAGAAVALPGVVGRGGVLERAPNLPRWVDVAVGEELGTRLGELPVLAGNEADLAALAELWSGGPADAVYVSGGIGVGAGIVLSGRLFRGAGGRAGEIGHVVVDPDGPPCHCGGRGCLETAAGLETLLRETGAADLNALAAAPPIGPLARAGRALGVALAGAINLLDVPAVVLGGIYPRCGPVLLDAVRAELAVRVLSRPAVQVTYSTLGPDGALRGAATSVVQDLLSDPGGRR
;
A
#
# COMPACT_ATOMS: atom_id res chain seq x y z
N ALA A 1 -15.80 -34.88 -9.48
CA ALA A 1 -14.53 -34.32 -9.87
C ALA A 1 -14.00 -33.54 -8.69
N GLY A 2 -12.79 -33.87 -8.18
CA GLY A 2 -12.14 -33.11 -7.13
C GLY A 2 -11.68 -31.76 -7.69
N LEU A 3 -11.75 -30.70 -6.86
CA LEU A 3 -11.13 -29.41 -7.19
C LEU A 3 -9.62 -29.54 -6.96
N GLU A 4 -8.84 -29.07 -7.92
CA GLU A 4 -7.39 -28.97 -7.82
C GLU A 4 -7.00 -27.51 -7.52
N ILE A 5 -6.05 -27.35 -6.59
CA ILE A 5 -5.55 -26.01 -6.25
C ILE A 5 -4.51 -25.62 -7.29
N ALA A 6 -4.78 -24.60 -8.07
CA ALA A 6 -3.92 -24.16 -9.17
C ALA A 6 -2.69 -23.35 -8.71
N GLY A 7 -2.73 -22.76 -7.52
CA GLY A 7 -1.64 -21.96 -6.97
C GLY A 7 -2.07 -21.20 -5.71
N ALA A 8 -1.13 -20.56 -5.08
CA ALA A 8 -1.38 -19.67 -3.95
C ALA A 8 -0.66 -18.32 -4.14
N ALA A 9 -1.06 -17.32 -3.37
CA ALA A 9 -0.33 -16.06 -3.30
C ALA A 9 -0.26 -15.55 -1.87
N VAL A 10 0.82 -14.85 -1.53
CA VAL A 10 1.02 -14.25 -0.22
C VAL A 10 1.31 -12.77 -0.36
N ALA A 11 0.56 -11.96 0.41
CA ALA A 11 0.81 -10.54 0.56
C ALA A 11 1.77 -10.31 1.73
N LEU A 12 2.86 -9.60 1.48
CA LEU A 12 3.95 -9.41 2.43
C LEU A 12 4.12 -7.92 2.75
N PRO A 13 4.37 -7.56 4.02
CA PRO A 13 4.80 -6.22 4.38
C PRO A 13 6.27 -6.01 4.01
N GLY A 14 6.64 -4.78 3.65
CA GLY A 14 8.03 -4.41 3.35
C GLY A 14 8.43 -4.60 1.89
N VAL A 15 9.74 -4.58 1.65
CA VAL A 15 10.33 -4.56 0.31
C VAL A 15 10.36 -5.97 -0.26
N VAL A 16 9.52 -6.22 -1.27
CA VAL A 16 9.52 -7.48 -2.03
C VAL A 16 10.17 -7.22 -3.39
N GLY A 17 11.36 -7.76 -3.57
CA GLY A 17 12.13 -7.61 -4.81
C GLY A 17 11.55 -8.39 -5.99
N ARG A 18 12.26 -8.33 -7.12
CA ARG A 18 11.94 -9.16 -8.28
C ARG A 18 12.12 -10.64 -7.93
N GLY A 19 11.21 -11.48 -8.38
CA GLY A 19 11.20 -12.92 -8.03
C GLY A 19 10.51 -13.25 -6.71
N GLY A 20 9.87 -12.27 -6.03
CA GLY A 20 9.09 -12.54 -4.83
C GLY A 20 9.91 -12.76 -3.55
N VAL A 21 11.19 -12.34 -3.55
CA VAL A 21 12.03 -12.39 -2.35
C VAL A 21 11.71 -11.20 -1.46
N LEU A 22 11.37 -11.45 -0.19
CA LEU A 22 11.24 -10.41 0.83
C LEU A 22 12.65 -9.97 1.25
N GLU A 23 13.12 -8.86 0.70
CA GLU A 23 14.46 -8.33 0.95
C GLU A 23 14.58 -7.74 2.36
N ARG A 24 13.57 -6.99 2.78
CA ARG A 24 13.53 -6.34 4.09
C ARG A 24 12.10 -5.98 4.50
N ALA A 25 11.76 -6.24 5.75
CA ALA A 25 10.53 -5.75 6.38
C ALA A 25 10.90 -4.99 7.68
N PRO A 26 10.86 -3.64 7.71
CA PRO A 26 11.29 -2.86 8.87
C PRO A 26 10.58 -3.25 10.18
N ASN A 27 9.32 -3.65 10.08
CA ASN A 27 8.51 -4.10 11.21
C ASN A 27 8.68 -5.59 11.54
N LEU A 28 9.48 -6.34 10.75
CA LEU A 28 9.82 -7.75 10.95
C LEU A 28 11.34 -7.95 10.84
N PRO A 29 12.15 -7.50 11.80
CA PRO A 29 13.61 -7.32 11.65
C PRO A 29 14.38 -8.62 11.40
N ARG A 30 13.77 -9.79 11.63
CA ARG A 30 14.38 -11.10 11.33
C ARG A 30 14.06 -11.62 9.93
N TRP A 31 13.23 -10.90 9.17
CA TRP A 31 12.83 -11.27 7.82
C TRP A 31 13.65 -10.47 6.83
N VAL A 32 14.81 -11.01 6.45
CA VAL A 32 15.77 -10.40 5.50
C VAL A 32 16.14 -11.46 4.48
N ASP A 33 16.02 -11.12 3.20
CA ASP A 33 16.35 -11.98 2.05
C ASP A 33 15.67 -13.36 2.11
N VAL A 34 14.36 -13.38 2.41
CA VAL A 34 13.57 -14.60 2.54
C VAL A 34 12.81 -14.86 1.24
N ALA A 35 13.06 -16.01 0.60
CA ALA A 35 12.32 -16.50 -0.57
C ALA A 35 10.98 -17.10 -0.15
N VAL A 36 10.03 -16.25 0.30
CA VAL A 36 8.78 -16.67 0.94
C VAL A 36 7.92 -17.54 0.02
N GLY A 37 7.86 -17.22 -1.27
CA GLY A 37 7.09 -17.99 -2.25
C GLY A 37 7.62 -19.42 -2.41
N GLU A 38 8.93 -19.58 -2.52
CA GLU A 38 9.61 -20.88 -2.64
C GLU A 38 9.45 -21.71 -1.37
N GLU A 39 9.73 -21.11 -0.21
CA GLU A 39 9.58 -21.77 1.10
C GLU A 39 8.15 -22.27 1.37
N LEU A 40 7.15 -21.46 1.04
CA LEU A 40 5.75 -21.86 1.17
C LEU A 40 5.36 -22.90 0.13
N GLY A 41 5.82 -22.75 -1.13
CA GLY A 41 5.55 -23.70 -2.21
C GLY A 41 6.00 -25.12 -1.84
N THR A 42 7.22 -25.25 -1.38
CA THR A 42 7.77 -26.55 -0.93
C THR A 42 6.96 -27.14 0.22
N ARG A 43 6.57 -26.34 1.22
CA ARG A 43 5.74 -26.81 2.35
C ARG A 43 4.31 -27.18 1.96
N LEU A 44 3.81 -26.65 0.86
CA LEU A 44 2.48 -26.93 0.32
C LEU A 44 2.48 -28.03 -0.77
N GLY A 45 3.56 -28.83 -0.88
CA GLY A 45 3.67 -29.92 -1.83
C GLY A 45 3.99 -29.46 -3.25
N GLU A 46 4.97 -28.57 -3.37
CA GLU A 46 5.45 -27.96 -4.63
C GLU A 46 4.37 -27.13 -5.34
N LEU A 47 3.43 -26.56 -4.57
CA LEU A 47 2.43 -25.65 -5.10
C LEU A 47 3.09 -24.32 -5.55
N PRO A 48 2.78 -23.81 -6.74
CA PRO A 48 3.24 -22.48 -7.15
C PRO A 48 2.69 -21.40 -6.21
N VAL A 49 3.60 -20.60 -5.61
CA VAL A 49 3.23 -19.52 -4.68
C VAL A 49 3.80 -18.19 -5.18
N LEU A 50 2.92 -17.25 -5.50
CA LEU A 50 3.28 -15.87 -5.80
C LEU A 50 3.49 -15.10 -4.49
N ALA A 51 4.56 -14.32 -4.39
CA ALA A 51 4.79 -13.43 -3.27
C ALA A 51 4.85 -11.98 -3.77
N GLY A 52 4.11 -11.08 -3.13
CA GLY A 52 4.05 -9.67 -3.52
C GLY A 52 3.90 -8.73 -2.32
N ASN A 53 4.29 -7.48 -2.51
CA ASN A 53 4.05 -6.44 -1.50
C ASN A 53 2.54 -6.21 -1.31
N GLU A 54 2.10 -6.02 -0.06
CA GLU A 54 0.67 -5.87 0.27
C GLU A 54 0.01 -4.64 -0.39
N ALA A 55 0.74 -3.52 -0.51
CA ALA A 55 0.22 -2.32 -1.15
C ALA A 55 0.15 -2.48 -2.68
N ASP A 56 1.12 -3.16 -3.29
CA ASP A 56 1.11 -3.51 -4.71
C ASP A 56 -0.10 -4.39 -5.05
N LEU A 57 -0.34 -5.43 -4.26
CA LEU A 57 -1.45 -6.35 -4.46
C LEU A 57 -2.80 -5.65 -4.24
N ALA A 58 -2.90 -4.78 -3.24
CA ALA A 58 -4.11 -4.00 -3.03
C ALA A 58 -4.37 -3.00 -4.17
N ALA A 59 -3.33 -2.37 -4.73
CA ALA A 59 -3.44 -1.52 -5.92
C ALA A 59 -3.94 -2.30 -7.14
N LEU A 60 -3.46 -3.53 -7.33
CA LEU A 60 -3.97 -4.41 -8.38
C LEU A 60 -5.44 -4.79 -8.15
N ALA A 61 -5.84 -5.05 -6.91
CA ALA A 61 -7.24 -5.32 -6.59
C ALA A 61 -8.15 -4.13 -6.94
N GLU A 62 -7.73 -2.89 -6.64
CA GLU A 62 -8.45 -1.68 -7.04
C GLU A 62 -8.57 -1.59 -8.56
N LEU A 63 -7.46 -1.74 -9.29
CA LEU A 63 -7.44 -1.70 -10.74
C LEU A 63 -8.40 -2.73 -11.35
N TRP A 64 -8.36 -3.98 -10.90
CA TRP A 64 -9.19 -5.06 -11.44
C TRP A 64 -10.66 -4.98 -10.99
N SER A 65 -10.94 -4.18 -9.98
CA SER A 65 -12.32 -3.85 -9.55
C SER A 65 -12.90 -2.64 -10.29
N GLY A 66 -12.25 -2.15 -11.34
CA GLY A 66 -12.70 -1.01 -12.14
C GLY A 66 -12.15 0.32 -11.64
N GLY A 67 -11.11 0.31 -10.81
CA GLY A 67 -10.38 1.51 -10.37
C GLY A 67 -9.58 2.17 -11.50
N PRO A 68 -8.98 3.35 -11.22
CA PRO A 68 -8.28 4.14 -12.23
C PRO A 68 -7.04 3.42 -12.77
N ALA A 69 -6.81 3.58 -14.09
CA ALA A 69 -5.66 2.99 -14.79
C ALA A 69 -4.33 3.70 -14.50
N ASP A 70 -4.40 4.93 -13.98
CA ASP A 70 -3.24 5.72 -13.55
C ASP A 70 -3.53 6.28 -12.16
N ALA A 71 -2.86 5.74 -11.13
CA ALA A 71 -3.12 6.07 -9.74
C ALA A 71 -1.96 5.71 -8.82
N VAL A 72 -1.93 6.38 -7.66
CA VAL A 72 -1.21 5.90 -6.47
C VAL A 72 -2.23 5.38 -5.46
N TYR A 73 -2.16 4.10 -5.16
CA TYR A 73 -2.87 3.49 -4.04
C TYR A 73 -1.99 3.57 -2.79
N VAL A 74 -2.52 4.05 -1.68
CA VAL A 74 -1.78 4.12 -0.40
C VAL A 74 -2.43 3.21 0.61
N SER A 75 -1.69 2.22 1.08
CA SER A 75 -2.10 1.33 2.15
C SER A 75 -1.56 1.82 3.50
N GLY A 76 -2.47 2.19 4.39
CA GLY A 76 -2.13 2.44 5.79
C GLY A 76 -2.37 1.19 6.64
N GLY A 77 -1.43 0.89 7.51
CA GLY A 77 -1.47 -0.21 8.46
C GLY A 77 -0.46 0.04 9.57
N ILE A 78 0.21 -1.00 10.08
CA ILE A 78 1.37 -0.85 10.96
C ILE A 78 2.38 0.08 10.28
N GLY A 79 2.72 -0.20 9.01
CA GLY A 79 3.46 0.69 8.14
C GLY A 79 2.56 1.47 7.17
N VAL A 80 3.20 2.27 6.32
CA VAL A 80 2.56 2.98 5.20
C VAL A 80 3.29 2.60 3.91
N GLY A 81 2.58 1.97 2.98
CA GLY A 81 3.10 1.60 1.66
C GLY A 81 2.24 2.16 0.54
N ALA A 82 2.75 2.13 -0.69
CA ALA A 82 1.95 2.46 -1.86
C ALA A 82 2.16 1.45 -2.99
N GLY A 83 1.10 1.21 -3.77
CA GLY A 83 1.17 0.59 -5.08
C GLY A 83 0.92 1.63 -6.16
N ILE A 84 1.77 1.67 -7.18
CA ILE A 84 1.69 2.64 -8.26
C ILE A 84 1.18 1.92 -9.50
N VAL A 85 0.10 2.42 -10.08
CA VAL A 85 -0.46 1.92 -11.34
C VAL A 85 -0.26 2.97 -12.42
N LEU A 86 0.35 2.60 -13.54
CA LEU A 86 0.56 3.45 -14.70
C LEU A 86 0.10 2.70 -15.96
N SER A 87 -0.77 3.31 -16.73
CA SER A 87 -1.34 2.74 -17.96
C SER A 87 -1.94 1.33 -17.73
N GLY A 88 -2.67 1.16 -16.64
CA GLY A 88 -3.31 -0.10 -16.28
C GLY A 88 -2.35 -1.22 -15.86
N ARG A 89 -1.13 -0.88 -15.46
CA ARG A 89 -0.11 -1.84 -15.03
C ARG A 89 0.57 -1.40 -13.75
N LEU A 90 0.88 -2.34 -12.89
CA LEU A 90 1.65 -2.07 -11.69
C LEU A 90 3.08 -1.64 -12.05
N PHE A 91 3.47 -0.45 -11.57
CA PHE A 91 4.81 0.09 -11.72
C PHE A 91 5.65 -0.23 -10.49
N ARG A 92 6.58 -1.17 -10.63
CA ARG A 92 7.44 -1.63 -9.53
C ARG A 92 8.84 -1.03 -9.53
N GLY A 93 9.13 -0.11 -10.48
CA GLY A 93 10.47 0.47 -10.64
C GLY A 93 11.51 -0.52 -11.14
N ALA A 94 12.76 -0.08 -11.23
CA ALA A 94 13.87 -0.87 -11.77
C ALA A 94 14.20 -2.11 -10.94
N GLY A 95 14.10 -2.01 -9.60
CA GLY A 95 14.42 -3.09 -8.66
C GLY A 95 13.21 -3.79 -8.03
N GLY A 96 12.00 -3.41 -8.39
CA GLY A 96 10.79 -3.93 -7.74
C GLY A 96 10.43 -3.22 -6.42
N ARG A 97 11.01 -2.05 -6.15
CA ARG A 97 10.94 -1.33 -4.86
C ARG A 97 10.20 0.01 -4.94
N ALA A 98 9.48 0.29 -6.03
CA ALA A 98 8.65 1.49 -6.11
C ALA A 98 7.49 1.37 -5.11
N GLY A 99 7.05 2.53 -4.57
CA GLY A 99 5.92 2.54 -3.65
C GLY A 99 6.28 2.72 -2.17
N GLU A 100 7.55 2.88 -1.82
CA GLU A 100 8.02 3.11 -0.44
C GLU A 100 7.68 4.51 0.09
N ILE A 101 6.43 4.97 -0.13
CA ILE A 101 5.96 6.32 0.22
C ILE A 101 6.01 6.58 1.73
N GLY A 102 5.87 5.53 2.54
CA GLY A 102 5.95 5.61 4.00
C GLY A 102 7.29 6.14 4.50
N HIS A 103 8.35 6.02 3.68
CA HIS A 103 9.69 6.48 4.01
C HIS A 103 10.08 7.79 3.31
N VAL A 104 9.15 8.43 2.59
CA VAL A 104 9.33 9.81 2.14
C VAL A 104 9.35 10.74 3.35
N VAL A 105 10.38 11.58 3.45
CA VAL A 105 10.51 12.56 4.53
C VAL A 105 9.50 13.67 4.34
N VAL A 106 8.58 13.82 5.30
CA VAL A 106 7.55 14.88 5.34
C VAL A 106 7.86 15.94 6.39
N ASP A 107 8.71 15.61 7.34
CA ASP A 107 9.20 16.51 8.39
C ASP A 107 10.69 16.20 8.67
N PRO A 108 11.63 16.98 8.11
CA PRO A 108 13.06 16.73 8.31
C PRO A 108 13.53 16.72 9.79
N ASP A 109 12.81 17.45 10.65
CA ASP A 109 13.08 17.52 12.08
C ASP A 109 12.21 16.53 12.91
N GLY A 110 11.41 15.74 12.22
CA GLY A 110 10.47 14.78 12.80
C GLY A 110 11.15 13.62 13.56
N PRO A 111 10.37 12.70 14.14
CA PRO A 111 10.88 11.59 14.95
C PRO A 111 11.69 10.57 14.13
N PRO A 112 12.54 9.76 14.80
CA PRO A 112 13.20 8.63 14.16
C PRO A 112 12.18 7.61 13.64
N CYS A 113 12.50 6.98 12.50
CA CYS A 113 11.71 5.94 11.86
C CYS A 113 12.41 4.57 11.99
N HIS A 114 11.66 3.48 12.04
CA HIS A 114 12.18 2.11 12.09
C HIS A 114 13.04 1.74 10.87
N CYS A 115 12.90 2.46 9.75
CA CYS A 115 13.78 2.27 8.59
C CYS A 115 15.24 2.75 8.81
N GLY A 116 15.49 3.48 9.88
CA GLY A 116 16.76 4.11 10.21
C GLY A 116 16.84 5.59 9.81
N GLY A 117 15.85 6.11 9.08
CA GLY A 117 15.72 7.53 8.73
C GLY A 117 14.98 8.34 9.82
N ARG A 118 14.61 9.57 9.49
CA ARG A 118 13.90 10.50 10.38
C ARG A 118 12.82 11.25 9.61
N GLY A 119 11.68 11.52 10.28
CA GLY A 119 10.58 12.33 9.75
C GLY A 119 9.85 11.72 8.55
N CYS A 120 9.89 10.41 8.43
CA CYS A 120 9.18 9.66 7.40
C CYS A 120 7.66 9.81 7.52
N LEU A 121 6.93 9.73 6.43
CA LEU A 121 5.45 9.76 6.42
C LEU A 121 4.85 8.74 7.40
N GLU A 122 5.40 7.54 7.51
CA GLU A 122 4.95 6.49 8.42
C GLU A 122 4.90 6.97 9.87
N THR A 123 5.88 7.80 10.30
CA THR A 123 5.91 8.36 11.66
C THR A 123 4.86 9.43 11.91
N ALA A 124 4.14 9.89 10.88
CA ALA A 124 3.07 10.87 10.96
C ALA A 124 1.67 10.29 10.67
N ALA A 125 1.57 9.23 9.87
CA ALA A 125 0.30 8.71 9.37
C ALA A 125 0.13 7.19 9.52
N GLY A 126 1.10 6.47 10.09
CA GLY A 126 0.96 5.04 10.43
C GLY A 126 0.04 4.80 11.63
N LEU A 127 -0.51 3.58 11.73
CA LEU A 127 -1.50 3.21 12.75
C LEU A 127 -1.03 3.51 14.17
N GLU A 128 0.20 3.12 14.52
CA GLU A 128 0.74 3.35 15.87
C GLU A 128 0.73 4.83 16.24
N THR A 129 1.17 5.69 15.32
CA THR A 129 1.15 7.13 15.53
C THR A 129 -0.26 7.67 15.65
N LEU A 130 -1.19 7.22 14.79
CA LEU A 130 -2.58 7.63 14.88
C LEU A 130 -3.21 7.25 16.22
N LEU A 131 -3.04 6.02 16.68
CA LEU A 131 -3.57 5.56 17.97
C LEU A 131 -2.96 6.36 19.14
N ARG A 132 -1.65 6.56 19.15
CA ARG A 132 -0.96 7.34 20.18
C ARG A 132 -1.44 8.80 20.23
N GLU A 133 -1.55 9.48 19.08
CA GLU A 133 -1.91 10.89 19.03
C GLU A 133 -3.40 11.15 19.28
N THR A 134 -4.25 10.17 18.98
CA THR A 134 -5.69 10.25 19.19
C THR A 134 -6.10 9.77 20.58
N GLY A 135 -5.25 9.01 21.27
CA GLY A 135 -5.57 8.33 22.50
C GLY A 135 -6.55 7.16 22.33
N ALA A 136 -6.82 6.75 21.08
CA ALA A 136 -7.70 5.63 20.79
C ALA A 136 -7.03 4.30 21.15
N ALA A 137 -7.78 3.40 21.79
CA ALA A 137 -7.26 2.10 22.21
C ALA A 137 -6.98 1.18 20.99
N ASP A 138 -7.77 1.31 19.94
CA ASP A 138 -7.66 0.56 18.71
C ASP A 138 -8.33 1.29 17.54
N LEU A 139 -8.27 0.69 16.34
CA LEU A 139 -8.87 1.26 15.13
C LEU A 139 -10.42 1.35 15.21
N ASN A 140 -11.09 0.50 15.99
CA ASN A 140 -12.54 0.59 16.18
C ASN A 140 -12.90 1.82 17.01
N ALA A 141 -12.16 2.06 18.09
CA ALA A 141 -12.32 3.25 18.94
C ALA A 141 -12.02 4.53 18.14
N LEU A 142 -10.95 4.54 17.32
CA LEU A 142 -10.64 5.65 16.43
C LEU A 142 -11.78 5.94 15.45
N ALA A 143 -12.33 4.91 14.81
CA ALA A 143 -13.41 5.05 13.84
C ALA A 143 -14.73 5.51 14.47
N ALA A 144 -14.99 5.13 15.72
CA ALA A 144 -16.20 5.51 16.43
C ALA A 144 -16.22 7.01 16.81
N ALA A 145 -15.06 7.60 17.09
CA ALA A 145 -14.92 9.01 17.51
C ALA A 145 -13.63 9.63 16.91
N PRO A 146 -13.59 9.87 15.59
CA PRO A 146 -12.38 10.33 14.92
C PRO A 146 -12.03 11.77 15.31
N PRO A 147 -10.90 12.01 16.00
CA PRO A 147 -10.53 13.34 16.46
C PRO A 147 -9.97 14.20 15.33
N ILE A 148 -10.48 15.41 15.17
CA ILE A 148 -10.20 16.32 14.06
C ILE A 148 -8.70 16.65 13.94
N GLY A 149 -8.08 17.11 15.06
CA GLY A 149 -6.71 17.63 15.03
C GLY A 149 -5.65 16.61 14.56
N PRO A 150 -5.53 15.45 15.20
CA PRO A 150 -4.60 14.41 14.81
C PRO A 150 -4.82 13.91 13.38
N LEU A 151 -6.07 13.65 12.98
CA LEU A 151 -6.39 13.17 11.64
C LEU A 151 -6.10 14.20 10.54
N ALA A 152 -6.34 15.48 10.82
CA ALA A 152 -5.96 16.55 9.90
C ALA A 152 -4.44 16.67 9.75
N ARG A 153 -3.65 16.44 10.82
CA ARG A 153 -2.17 16.42 10.71
C ARG A 153 -1.70 15.24 9.87
N ALA A 154 -2.22 14.04 10.11
CA ALA A 154 -1.90 12.86 9.31
C ALA A 154 -2.28 13.05 7.83
N GLY A 155 -3.47 13.61 7.56
CA GLY A 155 -3.90 13.95 6.20
C GLY A 155 -2.98 14.95 5.51
N ARG A 156 -2.50 15.97 6.24
CA ARG A 156 -1.50 16.90 5.68
C ARG A 156 -0.18 16.20 5.35
N ALA A 157 0.32 15.35 6.23
CA ALA A 157 1.56 14.59 5.98
C ALA A 157 1.42 13.69 4.74
N LEU A 158 0.30 12.97 4.60
CA LEU A 158 -0.04 12.21 3.39
C LEU A 158 -0.07 13.11 2.15
N GLY A 159 -0.72 14.27 2.23
CA GLY A 159 -0.80 15.21 1.12
C GLY A 159 0.56 15.73 0.68
N VAL A 160 1.48 16.00 1.60
CA VAL A 160 2.86 16.43 1.30
C VAL A 160 3.61 15.36 0.51
N ALA A 161 3.61 14.11 1.00
CA ALA A 161 4.28 12.99 0.32
C ALA A 161 3.66 12.69 -1.05
N LEU A 162 2.32 12.66 -1.11
CA LEU A 162 1.57 12.40 -2.35
C LEU A 162 1.77 13.50 -3.39
N ALA A 163 1.84 14.77 -2.99
CA ALA A 163 2.11 15.85 -3.94
C ALA A 163 3.46 15.68 -4.64
N GLY A 164 4.49 15.24 -3.92
CA GLY A 164 5.78 14.89 -4.50
C GLY A 164 5.68 13.78 -5.53
N ALA A 165 4.99 12.69 -5.17
CA ALA A 165 4.78 11.56 -6.08
C ALA A 165 3.98 11.95 -7.32
N ILE A 166 2.89 12.71 -7.15
CA ILE A 166 2.03 13.15 -8.27
C ILE A 166 2.77 14.07 -9.21
N ASN A 167 3.54 15.04 -8.69
CA ASN A 167 4.33 15.96 -9.53
C ASN A 167 5.42 15.22 -10.34
N LEU A 168 5.87 14.04 -9.90
CA LEU A 168 6.87 13.22 -10.60
C LEU A 168 6.24 12.22 -11.59
N LEU A 169 5.08 11.67 -11.25
CA LEU A 169 4.46 10.58 -12.00
C LEU A 169 3.32 11.03 -12.91
N ASP A 170 2.79 12.25 -12.69
CA ASP A 170 1.65 12.82 -13.42
C ASP A 170 0.41 11.91 -13.42
N VAL A 171 0.06 11.37 -12.25
CA VAL A 171 -1.12 10.52 -12.08
C VAL A 171 -2.34 11.34 -11.65
N PRO A 172 -3.54 11.08 -12.22
CA PRO A 172 -4.74 11.86 -11.94
C PRO A 172 -5.48 11.41 -10.66
N ALA A 173 -5.11 10.29 -10.05
CA ALA A 173 -5.88 9.71 -8.96
C ALA A 173 -5.01 9.19 -7.81
N VAL A 174 -5.58 9.28 -6.60
CA VAL A 174 -5.09 8.67 -5.36
C VAL A 174 -6.21 7.88 -4.72
N VAL A 175 -5.92 6.65 -4.31
CA VAL A 175 -6.84 5.80 -3.56
C VAL A 175 -6.23 5.51 -2.19
N LEU A 176 -6.91 5.89 -1.12
CA LEU A 176 -6.47 5.67 0.26
C LEU A 176 -7.16 4.41 0.81
N GLY A 177 -6.38 3.37 1.07
CA GLY A 177 -6.84 2.08 1.57
C GLY A 177 -6.32 1.73 2.96
N GLY A 178 -6.35 0.44 3.31
CA GLY A 178 -5.97 -0.03 4.63
C GLY A 178 -6.84 0.57 5.74
N ILE A 179 -6.22 1.25 6.69
CA ILE A 179 -6.91 1.88 7.83
C ILE A 179 -7.58 3.23 7.47
N TYR A 180 -7.16 3.90 6.41
CA TYR A 180 -7.57 5.29 6.13
C TYR A 180 -9.08 5.46 5.90
N PRO A 181 -9.83 4.55 5.25
CA PRO A 181 -11.28 4.67 5.16
C PRO A 181 -11.99 4.80 6.52
N ARG A 182 -11.37 4.34 7.59
CA ARG A 182 -11.91 4.39 8.96
C ARG A 182 -11.58 5.69 9.70
N CYS A 183 -10.71 6.53 9.12
CA CYS A 183 -10.31 7.82 9.69
C CYS A 183 -11.32 8.94 9.39
N GLY A 184 -12.36 8.66 8.60
CA GLY A 184 -13.42 9.62 8.30
C GLY A 184 -13.01 10.74 7.33
N PRO A 185 -13.89 11.71 7.08
CA PRO A 185 -13.71 12.72 6.05
C PRO A 185 -12.56 13.71 6.35
N VAL A 186 -12.26 13.97 7.61
CA VAL A 186 -11.26 14.96 8.02
C VAL A 186 -9.87 14.67 7.44
N LEU A 187 -9.44 13.41 7.46
CA LEU A 187 -8.16 13.00 6.87
C LEU A 187 -8.18 13.21 5.35
N LEU A 188 -9.24 12.78 4.69
CA LEU A 188 -9.39 12.89 3.23
C LEU A 188 -9.37 14.35 2.77
N ASP A 189 -10.10 15.22 3.47
CA ASP A 189 -10.19 16.64 3.14
C ASP A 189 -8.85 17.35 3.36
N ALA A 190 -8.09 16.96 4.40
CA ALA A 190 -6.74 17.48 4.63
C ALA A 190 -5.77 17.05 3.52
N VAL A 191 -5.85 15.81 3.03
CA VAL A 191 -5.07 15.36 1.85
C VAL A 191 -5.41 16.21 0.63
N ARG A 192 -6.70 16.37 0.32
CA ARG A 192 -7.16 17.17 -0.82
C ARG A 192 -6.69 18.62 -0.76
N ALA A 193 -6.75 19.22 0.43
CA ALA A 193 -6.30 20.61 0.64
C ALA A 193 -4.79 20.77 0.34
N GLU A 194 -3.96 19.83 0.80
CA GLU A 194 -2.52 19.87 0.52
C GLU A 194 -2.21 19.65 -0.97
N LEU A 195 -2.89 18.71 -1.62
CA LEU A 195 -2.72 18.50 -3.06
C LEU A 195 -3.12 19.71 -3.87
N ALA A 196 -4.21 20.40 -3.49
CA ALA A 196 -4.70 21.58 -4.20
C ALA A 196 -3.68 22.74 -4.24
N VAL A 197 -2.79 22.83 -3.23
CA VAL A 197 -1.77 23.89 -3.17
C VAL A 197 -0.39 23.45 -3.67
N ARG A 198 -0.10 22.13 -3.70
CA ARG A 198 1.24 21.59 -3.99
C ARG A 198 1.39 20.92 -5.34
N VAL A 199 0.29 20.43 -5.91
CA VAL A 199 0.32 19.79 -7.23
C VAL A 199 0.24 20.86 -8.31
N LEU A 200 1.21 20.85 -9.23
CA LEU A 200 1.31 21.84 -10.30
C LEU A 200 0.35 21.53 -11.45
N SER A 201 0.08 20.25 -11.71
CA SER A 201 -0.75 19.80 -12.83
C SER A 201 -2.25 20.09 -12.60
N ARG A 202 -2.98 20.30 -13.71
CA ARG A 202 -4.44 20.42 -13.74
C ARG A 202 -5.00 19.51 -14.82
N PRO A 203 -6.16 18.86 -14.64
CA PRO A 203 -7.20 19.04 -13.62
C PRO A 203 -6.80 18.55 -12.22
N ALA A 204 -7.63 18.90 -11.23
CA ALA A 204 -7.41 18.50 -9.84
C ALA A 204 -7.34 16.99 -9.69
N VAL A 205 -6.41 16.52 -8.86
CA VAL A 205 -6.23 15.10 -8.56
C VAL A 205 -7.46 14.56 -7.81
N GLN A 206 -7.99 13.45 -8.26
CA GLN A 206 -9.08 12.76 -7.57
C GLN A 206 -8.52 11.99 -6.37
N VAL A 207 -9.06 12.25 -5.18
CA VAL A 207 -8.68 11.51 -3.96
C VAL A 207 -9.91 10.83 -3.40
N THR A 208 -9.86 9.52 -3.29
CA THR A 208 -10.96 8.68 -2.80
C THR A 208 -10.48 7.69 -1.74
N TYR A 209 -11.40 7.17 -0.98
CA TYR A 209 -11.16 5.98 -0.17
C TYR A 209 -11.39 4.71 -0.99
N SER A 210 -10.59 3.68 -0.71
CA SER A 210 -10.82 2.32 -1.21
C SER A 210 -12.15 1.78 -0.69
N THR A 211 -12.88 1.09 -1.56
CA THR A 211 -14.11 0.37 -1.22
C THR A 211 -13.89 -1.12 -0.99
N LEU A 212 -12.66 -1.63 -1.17
CA LEU A 212 -12.32 -3.05 -1.02
C LEU A 212 -12.29 -3.53 0.45
N GLY A 213 -12.29 -2.58 1.40
CA GLY A 213 -12.19 -2.89 2.83
C GLY A 213 -10.80 -3.41 3.21
N PRO A 214 -10.68 -4.15 4.34
CA PRO A 214 -9.40 -4.65 4.85
C PRO A 214 -8.77 -5.75 3.99
N ASP A 215 -9.56 -6.39 3.11
CA ASP A 215 -9.13 -7.56 2.33
C ASP A 215 -8.52 -7.19 0.97
N GLY A 216 -8.25 -5.92 0.70
CA GLY A 216 -7.73 -5.46 -0.60
C GLY A 216 -6.48 -6.23 -1.04
N ALA A 217 -5.48 -6.36 -0.17
CA ALA A 217 -4.26 -7.11 -0.47
C ALA A 217 -4.52 -8.61 -0.70
N LEU A 218 -5.41 -9.22 0.09
CA LEU A 218 -5.80 -10.62 -0.07
C LEU A 218 -6.52 -10.86 -1.41
N ARG A 219 -7.45 -9.96 -1.79
CA ARG A 219 -8.13 -10.01 -3.09
C ARG A 219 -7.15 -9.87 -4.25
N GLY A 220 -6.21 -8.92 -4.15
CA GLY A 220 -5.15 -8.75 -5.13
C GLY A 220 -4.26 -9.98 -5.26
N ALA A 221 -3.88 -10.58 -4.14
CA ALA A 221 -3.11 -11.82 -4.11
C ALA A 221 -3.85 -12.97 -4.82
N ALA A 222 -5.10 -13.22 -4.46
CA ALA A 222 -5.92 -14.25 -5.10
C ALA A 222 -6.12 -14.02 -6.60
N THR A 223 -6.42 -12.77 -6.99
CA THR A 223 -6.61 -12.42 -8.40
C THR A 223 -5.31 -12.50 -9.20
N SER A 224 -4.15 -12.25 -8.58
CA SER A 224 -2.84 -12.43 -9.24
C SER A 224 -2.62 -13.87 -9.70
N VAL A 225 -3.02 -14.87 -8.90
CA VAL A 225 -2.95 -16.28 -9.31
C VAL A 225 -3.84 -16.55 -10.52
N VAL A 226 -5.05 -15.98 -10.52
CA VAL A 226 -5.97 -16.13 -11.66
C VAL A 226 -5.42 -15.47 -12.91
N GLN A 227 -4.85 -14.27 -12.81
CA GLN A 227 -4.27 -13.54 -13.93
C GLN A 227 -3.04 -14.27 -14.50
N ASP A 228 -2.22 -14.86 -13.64
CA ASP A 228 -1.07 -15.66 -14.05
C ASP A 228 -1.50 -16.91 -14.85
N LEU A 229 -2.56 -17.60 -14.39
CA LEU A 229 -3.16 -18.71 -15.12
C LEU A 229 -3.74 -18.32 -16.47
N LEU A 230 -4.40 -17.16 -16.54
CA LEU A 230 -5.00 -16.67 -17.78
C LEU A 230 -3.96 -16.19 -18.79
N SER A 231 -2.81 -15.70 -18.32
CA SER A 231 -1.72 -15.21 -19.18
C SER A 231 -0.90 -16.34 -19.79
N ASP A 232 -0.79 -17.50 -19.12
CA ASP A 232 -0.12 -18.70 -19.60
C ASP A 232 -0.91 -19.99 -19.26
N PRO A 233 -2.00 -20.27 -19.98
CA PRO A 233 -2.86 -21.42 -19.70
C PRO A 233 -2.17 -22.78 -19.90
N GLY A 234 -1.05 -22.84 -20.62
CA GLY A 234 -0.31 -24.07 -20.98
C GLY A 234 0.97 -24.30 -20.18
N GLY A 235 1.44 -23.30 -19.44
CA GLY A 235 2.75 -23.32 -18.80
C GLY A 235 2.87 -24.19 -17.55
N ARG A 236 1.74 -24.67 -17.02
CA ARG A 236 1.66 -25.53 -15.82
C ARG A 236 1.18 -26.93 -16.20
N ARG A 237 2.10 -27.77 -16.71
CA ARG A 237 1.90 -29.20 -16.86
C ARG A 237 2.89 -29.97 -16.01
#